data_bca85c49a1c7a10c017fb3610f7f5e6b
#
_entry.id   bca85c49a1c7a10c017fb3610f7f5e6b
#
_cell.length_a   1.000
_cell.length_b   1.000
_cell.length_c   1.000
_cell.angle_alpha   90.00
_cell.angle_beta   90.00
_cell.angle_gamma   90.00
#
_symmetry.space_group_name_H-M   'P 1'
#
loop_
_entity.id
_entity.type
_entity.pdbx_description
1 polymer ?
#
loop_
_entity_poly.entity_id
_entity_poly.type
_entity_poly.pdbx_seq_one_letter_code
_entity_poly.pdbx_strand_id
1 'polypeptide(L)'
;EDSFVLFVNDGSKDKTWELIEKEHKESSMICGLKLAGNVGHQFALTAGLIAAKDMADITVSIDADLQDDTSVIEEMIDKYHEGKDIVYGVRNDRTKDSWFKRTTAQGFYKVMDVMGVKTVYNHADFRLMSKRAVEHFSKYEETNLYLRGMMPLIGYETDCVYYERKERVAGESKYPLKKMLALAWNGI
;
A
#
# COMPACT_ATOMS: atom_id res chain seq x y z
N GLU A 1 -9.72 18.71 13.66
CA GLU A 1 -8.72 17.62 13.49
C GLU A 1 -9.51 16.35 13.21
N ASP A 2 -9.76 16.11 11.94
CA ASP A 2 -10.70 15.08 11.47
C ASP A 2 -9.93 13.91 10.84
N SER A 3 -8.90 13.41 11.54
CA SER A 3 -8.11 12.25 11.07
C SER A 3 -8.30 11.06 12.00
N PHE A 4 -8.22 9.85 11.41
CA PHE A 4 -8.29 8.59 12.15
C PHE A 4 -7.36 7.54 11.54
N VAL A 5 -7.06 6.51 12.31
CA VAL A 5 -6.29 5.34 11.87
C VAL A 5 -7.24 4.15 11.76
N LEU A 6 -7.33 3.57 10.57
CA LEU A 6 -8.10 2.35 10.33
C LEU A 6 -7.16 1.14 10.25
N PHE A 7 -7.15 0.32 11.30
CA PHE A 7 -6.44 -0.96 11.31
C PHE A 7 -7.27 -2.04 10.59
N VAL A 8 -6.67 -2.68 9.59
CA VAL A 8 -7.29 -3.81 8.88
C VAL A 8 -6.67 -5.11 9.37
N ASN A 9 -7.47 -5.95 10.03
CA ASN A 9 -7.05 -7.26 10.51
C ASN A 9 -7.41 -8.35 9.51
N ASP A 10 -6.41 -8.91 8.84
CA ASP A 10 -6.53 -10.00 7.86
C ASP A 10 -6.48 -11.37 8.54
N GLY A 11 -7.39 -11.60 9.52
CA GLY A 11 -7.55 -12.88 10.17
C GLY A 11 -6.39 -13.28 11.08
N SER A 12 -5.80 -12.33 11.82
CA SER A 12 -4.77 -12.61 12.83
C SER A 12 -5.29 -13.58 13.90
N LYS A 13 -4.42 -14.51 14.32
CA LYS A 13 -4.74 -15.55 15.33
C LYS A 13 -4.20 -15.22 16.72
N ASP A 14 -3.46 -14.12 16.83
CA ASP A 14 -2.90 -13.60 18.08
C ASP A 14 -3.81 -12.52 18.70
N LYS A 15 -3.29 -11.76 19.63
CA LYS A 15 -4.02 -10.71 20.34
C LYS A 15 -4.22 -9.42 19.55
N THR A 16 -3.86 -9.38 18.27
CA THR A 16 -3.94 -8.16 17.44
C THR A 16 -5.35 -7.54 17.50
N TRP A 17 -6.39 -8.34 17.31
CA TRP A 17 -7.76 -7.80 17.33
C TRP A 17 -8.19 -7.27 18.70
N GLU A 18 -7.87 -7.99 19.77
CA GLU A 18 -8.15 -7.55 21.15
C GLU A 18 -7.49 -6.20 21.46
N LEU A 19 -6.27 -6.00 20.98
CA LEU A 19 -5.55 -4.71 21.13
C LEU A 19 -6.24 -3.59 20.36
N ILE A 20 -6.64 -3.83 19.11
CA ILE A 20 -7.37 -2.83 18.31
C ILE A 20 -8.68 -2.43 19.01
N GLU A 21 -9.45 -3.41 19.50
CA GLU A 21 -10.71 -3.14 20.22
C GLU A 21 -10.48 -2.34 21.51
N LYS A 22 -9.39 -2.61 22.22
CA LYS A 22 -9.02 -1.88 23.42
C LYS A 22 -8.70 -0.43 23.09
N GLU A 23 -7.81 -0.19 22.14
CA GLU A 23 -7.40 1.16 21.72
C GLU A 23 -8.58 1.96 21.14
N HIS A 24 -9.50 1.32 20.43
CA HIS A 24 -10.72 1.95 19.94
C HIS A 24 -11.63 2.47 21.08
N LYS A 25 -11.70 1.76 22.20
CA LYS A 25 -12.48 2.19 23.37
C LYS A 25 -11.84 3.39 24.08
N GLU A 26 -10.52 3.54 23.98
CA GLU A 26 -9.76 4.62 24.61
C GLU A 26 -9.66 5.85 23.70
N SER A 27 -9.77 5.69 22.36
CA SER A 27 -9.65 6.78 21.39
C SER A 27 -10.59 6.60 20.19
N SER A 28 -11.42 7.60 19.92
CA SER A 28 -12.27 7.66 18.72
C SER A 28 -11.46 7.78 17.41
N MET A 29 -10.17 8.14 17.48
CA MET A 29 -9.30 8.22 16.33
C MET A 29 -8.83 6.83 15.86
N ILE A 30 -9.02 5.79 16.66
CA ILE A 30 -8.64 4.42 16.32
C ILE A 30 -9.86 3.65 15.85
N CYS A 31 -9.83 3.15 14.63
CA CYS A 31 -10.86 2.31 14.04
C CYS A 31 -10.28 0.95 13.65
N GLY A 32 -11.14 -0.07 13.59
CA GLY A 32 -10.73 -1.42 13.21
C GLY A 32 -11.69 -2.04 12.20
N LEU A 33 -11.15 -2.70 11.19
CA LEU A 33 -11.86 -3.55 10.24
C LEU A 33 -11.34 -4.98 10.38
N LYS A 34 -12.19 -5.90 10.84
CA LYS A 34 -11.86 -7.33 10.99
C LYS A 34 -12.44 -8.10 9.82
N LEU A 35 -11.59 -8.73 9.03
CA LEU A 35 -12.02 -9.64 7.97
C LEU A 35 -12.41 -11.01 8.56
N ALA A 36 -13.32 -11.69 7.90
CA ALA A 36 -13.81 -13.02 8.36
C ALA A 36 -12.71 -14.10 8.37
N GLY A 37 -11.64 -13.90 7.62
CA GLY A 37 -10.49 -14.81 7.55
C GLY A 37 -9.32 -14.14 6.83
N ASN A 38 -8.21 -14.87 6.70
CA ASN A 38 -7.06 -14.38 5.96
C ASN A 38 -7.33 -14.47 4.46
N VAL A 39 -7.41 -13.32 3.81
CA VAL A 39 -7.63 -13.16 2.35
C VAL A 39 -6.36 -12.70 1.62
N GLY A 40 -5.32 -12.36 2.36
CA GLY A 40 -4.05 -11.88 1.86
C GLY A 40 -3.97 -10.36 1.72
N HIS A 41 -2.73 -9.86 1.73
CA HIS A 41 -2.40 -8.45 1.85
C HIS A 41 -3.16 -7.54 0.87
N GLN A 42 -3.23 -7.91 -0.42
CA GLN A 42 -3.86 -7.07 -1.46
C GLN A 42 -5.36 -6.89 -1.22
N PHE A 43 -6.06 -7.98 -0.88
CA PHE A 43 -7.49 -7.92 -0.56
C PHE A 43 -7.77 -7.21 0.76
N ALA A 44 -6.92 -7.38 1.77
CA ALA A 44 -7.04 -6.67 3.03
C ALA A 44 -6.86 -5.16 2.84
N LEU A 45 -5.85 -4.74 2.07
CA LEU A 45 -5.63 -3.34 1.72
C LEU A 45 -6.81 -2.77 0.95
N THR A 46 -7.33 -3.50 -0.05
CA THR A 46 -8.52 -3.09 -0.81
C THR A 46 -9.75 -2.92 0.09
N ALA A 47 -9.97 -3.86 1.01
CA ALA A 47 -11.09 -3.76 1.96
C ALA A 47 -10.97 -2.50 2.85
N GLY A 48 -9.76 -2.18 3.30
CA GLY A 48 -9.49 -0.95 4.05
C GLY A 48 -9.77 0.31 3.25
N LEU A 49 -9.30 0.39 2.00
CA LEU A 49 -9.55 1.53 1.11
C LEU A 49 -11.05 1.71 0.83
N ILE A 50 -11.77 0.62 0.53
CA ILE A 50 -13.21 0.66 0.29
C ILE A 50 -13.98 1.11 1.55
N ALA A 51 -13.59 0.64 2.73
CA ALA A 51 -14.22 1.06 3.98
C ALA A 51 -13.97 2.56 4.28
N ALA A 52 -12.78 3.06 3.96
CA ALA A 52 -12.40 4.46 4.23
C ALA A 52 -12.95 5.45 3.20
N LYS A 53 -13.37 5.03 2.00
CA LYS A 53 -13.72 5.92 0.87
C LYS A 53 -14.81 6.95 1.19
N ASP A 54 -15.77 6.61 2.03
CA ASP A 54 -16.88 7.48 2.42
C ASP A 54 -16.62 8.24 3.74
N MET A 55 -15.47 7.97 4.37
CA MET A 55 -15.12 8.50 5.70
C MET A 55 -14.06 9.60 5.65
N ALA A 56 -13.31 9.73 4.55
CA ALA A 56 -12.19 10.67 4.45
C ALA A 56 -12.04 11.24 3.04
N ASP A 57 -11.51 12.46 2.94
CA ASP A 57 -11.18 13.12 1.66
C ASP A 57 -9.90 12.56 1.03
N ILE A 58 -8.99 12.10 1.89
CA ILE A 58 -7.74 11.43 1.50
C ILE A 58 -7.51 10.20 2.38
N THR A 59 -6.89 9.19 1.82
CA THR A 59 -6.44 7.99 2.54
C THR A 59 -4.94 7.82 2.36
N VAL A 60 -4.24 7.44 3.42
CA VAL A 60 -2.83 7.03 3.35
C VAL A 60 -2.75 5.57 3.78
N SER A 61 -2.37 4.70 2.85
CA SER A 61 -2.12 3.29 3.15
C SER A 61 -0.66 3.08 3.57
N ILE A 62 -0.44 2.27 4.61
CA ILE A 62 0.90 1.97 5.16
C ILE A 62 0.94 0.55 5.72
N ASP A 63 2.07 -0.13 5.57
CA ASP A 63 2.30 -1.43 6.20
C ASP A 63 2.49 -1.29 7.72
N ALA A 64 1.87 -2.17 8.50
CA ALA A 64 1.95 -2.15 9.97
C ALA A 64 3.29 -2.68 10.53
N ASP A 65 4.31 -2.89 9.70
CA ASP A 65 5.63 -3.40 10.10
C ASP A 65 6.63 -2.31 10.54
N LEU A 66 6.18 -1.05 10.56
CA LEU A 66 6.93 0.13 10.97
C LEU A 66 8.23 0.39 10.19
N GLN A 67 8.32 -0.13 8.96
CA GLN A 67 9.48 0.08 8.11
C GLN A 67 9.40 1.35 7.27
N ASP A 68 8.18 1.78 6.94
CA ASP A 68 7.97 2.99 6.15
C ASP A 68 8.05 4.24 7.05
N ASP A 69 8.61 5.31 6.52
CA ASP A 69 8.81 6.55 7.29
C ASP A 69 7.55 7.43 7.23
N THR A 70 6.83 7.49 8.34
CA THR A 70 5.59 8.28 8.46
C THR A 70 5.83 9.79 8.36
N SER A 71 7.05 10.29 8.53
CA SER A 71 7.35 11.73 8.45
C SER A 71 7.10 12.31 7.06
N VAL A 72 7.10 11.48 6.00
CA VAL A 72 6.82 11.94 4.63
C VAL A 72 5.32 12.08 4.32
N ILE A 73 4.43 11.74 5.26
CA ILE A 73 2.98 11.90 5.06
C ILE A 73 2.61 13.37 4.86
N GLU A 74 3.27 14.29 5.56
CA GLU A 74 3.06 15.74 5.38
C GLU A 74 3.38 16.16 3.94
N GLU A 75 4.51 15.71 3.39
CA GLU A 75 4.88 15.98 2.00
C GLU A 75 3.87 15.37 1.00
N MET A 76 3.32 14.18 1.31
CA MET A 76 2.25 13.59 0.48
C MET A 76 0.99 14.46 0.48
N ILE A 77 0.62 15.03 1.64
CA ILE A 77 -0.53 15.93 1.77
C ILE A 77 -0.30 17.23 1.00
N ASP A 78 0.89 17.80 1.07
CA ASP A 78 1.25 18.99 0.29
C ASP A 78 1.07 18.75 -1.21
N LYS A 79 1.55 17.61 -1.71
CA LYS A 79 1.35 17.22 -3.11
C LYS A 79 -0.12 17.03 -3.48
N TYR A 80 -0.95 16.53 -2.57
CA TYR A 80 -2.39 16.47 -2.78
C TYR A 80 -2.98 17.88 -2.91
N HIS A 81 -2.57 18.84 -2.09
CA HIS A 81 -2.99 20.24 -2.21
C HIS A 81 -2.48 20.91 -3.50
N GLU A 82 -1.39 20.43 -4.09
CA GLU A 82 -0.90 20.80 -5.41
C GLU A 82 -1.71 20.16 -6.56
N GLY A 83 -2.74 19.37 -6.26
CA GLY A 83 -3.64 18.75 -7.22
C GLY A 83 -3.30 17.32 -7.62
N LYS A 84 -2.42 16.64 -6.87
CA LYS A 84 -2.10 15.22 -7.11
C LYS A 84 -3.13 14.32 -6.42
N ASP A 85 -3.65 13.35 -7.15
CA ASP A 85 -4.63 12.40 -6.63
C ASP A 85 -4.02 11.16 -6.00
N ILE A 86 -2.85 10.77 -6.50
CA ILE A 86 -2.13 9.59 -5.99
C ILE A 86 -0.67 9.99 -5.78
N VAL A 87 -0.19 9.88 -4.53
CA VAL A 87 1.22 10.14 -4.19
C VAL A 87 1.85 8.86 -3.67
N TYR A 88 2.87 8.38 -4.36
CA TYR A 88 3.57 7.13 -4.01
C TYR A 88 4.72 7.40 -3.06
N GLY A 89 4.81 6.62 -1.98
CA GLY A 89 6.03 6.50 -1.19
C GLY A 89 7.03 5.59 -1.92
N VAL A 90 8.17 6.14 -2.28
CA VAL A 90 9.24 5.43 -3.00
C VAL A 90 10.45 5.25 -2.09
N ARG A 91 10.92 4.01 -1.96
CA ARG A 91 12.06 3.67 -1.12
C ARG A 91 13.38 4.01 -1.79
N ASN A 92 14.22 4.80 -1.13
CA ASN A 92 15.55 5.21 -1.61
C ASN A 92 16.62 4.08 -1.58
N ASP A 93 16.26 2.88 -1.14
CA ASP A 93 17.19 1.74 -0.90
C ASP A 93 17.88 1.24 -2.19
N ARG A 94 18.94 1.95 -2.62
CA ARG A 94 19.83 1.48 -3.70
C ARG A 94 21.17 0.95 -3.22
N THR A 95 21.54 1.15 -1.96
CA THR A 95 22.89 0.88 -1.48
C THR A 95 23.11 -0.55 -0.97
N LYS A 96 22.04 -1.29 -0.65
CA LYS A 96 22.12 -2.65 -0.06
C LYS A 96 21.72 -3.79 -1.02
N ASP A 97 21.19 -3.49 -2.22
CA ASP A 97 20.82 -4.55 -3.16
C ASP A 97 22.02 -5.08 -3.94
N SER A 98 22.21 -6.39 -3.91
CA SER A 98 23.22 -7.06 -4.73
C SER A 98 22.98 -6.76 -6.22
N TRP A 99 24.08 -6.64 -7.01
CA TRP A 99 24.04 -6.41 -8.46
C TRP A 99 23.04 -7.33 -9.17
N PHE A 100 22.93 -8.58 -8.75
CA PHE A 100 22.02 -9.58 -9.32
C PHE A 100 20.53 -9.21 -9.06
N LYS A 101 20.17 -8.77 -7.85
CA LYS A 101 18.79 -8.33 -7.54
C LYS A 101 18.40 -7.07 -8.33
N ARG A 102 19.34 -6.14 -8.49
CA ARG A 102 19.10 -4.92 -9.26
C ARG A 102 18.89 -5.22 -10.75
N THR A 103 19.67 -6.12 -11.34
CA THR A 103 19.55 -6.48 -12.75
C THR A 103 18.28 -7.27 -13.05
N THR A 104 17.89 -8.22 -12.16
CA THR A 104 16.64 -8.97 -12.31
C THR A 104 15.41 -8.07 -12.11
N ALA A 105 15.42 -7.12 -11.17
CA ALA A 105 14.36 -6.14 -11.02
C ALA A 105 14.23 -5.24 -12.26
N GLN A 106 15.34 -4.71 -12.78
CA GLN A 106 15.34 -3.91 -14.01
C GLN A 106 14.83 -4.70 -15.23
N GLY A 107 15.21 -5.96 -15.35
CA GLY A 107 14.69 -6.86 -16.38
C GLY A 107 13.17 -7.06 -16.28
N PHE A 108 12.66 -7.27 -15.07
CA PHE A 108 11.23 -7.38 -14.81
C PHE A 108 10.46 -6.11 -15.20
N TYR A 109 10.92 -4.93 -14.77
CA TYR A 109 10.27 -3.67 -15.13
C TYR A 109 10.32 -3.37 -16.62
N LYS A 110 11.42 -3.72 -17.32
CA LYS A 110 11.49 -3.62 -18.78
C LYS A 110 10.47 -4.51 -19.49
N VAL A 111 10.30 -5.74 -19.02
CA VAL A 111 9.28 -6.66 -19.56
C VAL A 111 7.88 -6.09 -19.34
N MET A 112 7.58 -5.58 -18.14
CA MET A 112 6.29 -4.96 -17.85
C MET A 112 6.03 -3.72 -18.72
N ASP A 113 7.04 -2.89 -18.95
CA ASP A 113 6.96 -1.70 -19.82
C ASP A 113 6.69 -2.09 -21.30
N VAL A 114 7.39 -3.10 -21.82
CA VAL A 114 7.13 -3.66 -23.16
C VAL A 114 5.71 -4.25 -23.28
N MET A 115 5.16 -4.78 -22.19
CA MET A 115 3.78 -5.28 -22.12
C MET A 115 2.75 -4.16 -21.93
N GLY A 116 3.17 -2.89 -21.91
CA GLY A 116 2.29 -1.73 -21.76
C GLY A 116 1.85 -1.44 -20.33
N VAL A 117 2.39 -2.13 -19.35
CA VAL A 117 2.08 -1.91 -17.92
C VAL A 117 3.02 -0.82 -17.38
N LYS A 118 2.51 0.40 -17.26
CA LYS A 118 3.24 1.51 -16.62
C LYS A 118 3.33 1.23 -15.12
N THR A 119 4.48 0.80 -14.63
CA THR A 119 4.72 0.60 -13.20
C THR A 119 5.64 1.67 -12.66
N VAL A 120 5.29 2.27 -11.53
CA VAL A 120 6.22 3.15 -10.80
C VAL A 120 7.29 2.28 -10.14
N TYR A 121 8.56 2.53 -10.47
CA TYR A 121 9.68 1.74 -9.97
C TYR A 121 9.81 1.86 -8.45
N ASN A 122 9.97 0.71 -7.75
CA ASN A 122 10.29 0.62 -6.33
C ASN A 122 9.29 1.28 -5.36
N HIS A 123 8.01 1.49 -5.79
CA HIS A 123 6.99 1.97 -4.89
C HIS A 123 6.52 0.86 -3.93
N ALA A 124 6.29 1.26 -2.69
CA ALA A 124 5.66 0.42 -1.67
C ALA A 124 4.11 0.50 -1.79
N ASP A 125 3.41 -0.24 -0.94
CA ASP A 125 1.96 -0.04 -0.75
C ASP A 125 1.68 1.18 0.15
N PHE A 126 2.73 1.90 0.54
CA PHE A 126 2.68 3.22 1.17
C PHE A 126 2.34 4.27 0.11
N ARG A 127 1.12 4.78 0.16
CA ARG A 127 0.63 5.79 -0.79
C ARG A 127 -0.52 6.59 -0.22
N LEU A 128 -0.60 7.85 -0.64
CA LEU A 128 -1.78 8.69 -0.47
C LEU A 128 -2.68 8.55 -1.70
N MET A 129 -3.99 8.47 -1.48
CA MET A 129 -5.02 8.52 -2.53
C MET A 129 -6.11 9.51 -2.15
N SER A 130 -6.54 10.35 -3.10
CA SER A 130 -7.72 11.18 -2.96
C SER A 130 -9.00 10.34 -2.93
N LYS A 131 -10.07 10.87 -2.35
CA LYS A 131 -11.39 10.23 -2.33
C LYS A 131 -11.82 9.77 -3.72
N ARG A 132 -11.73 10.66 -4.73
CA ARG A 132 -12.11 10.32 -6.11
C ARG A 132 -11.26 9.20 -6.72
N ALA A 133 -9.98 9.12 -6.35
CA ALA A 133 -9.11 8.02 -6.79
C ALA A 133 -9.53 6.69 -6.15
N VAL A 134 -9.87 6.69 -4.85
CA VAL A 134 -10.39 5.49 -4.16
C VAL A 134 -11.76 5.09 -4.69
N GLU A 135 -12.66 6.05 -4.93
CA GLU A 135 -13.98 5.79 -5.55
C GLU A 135 -13.85 5.16 -6.94
N HIS A 136 -12.91 5.65 -7.76
CA HIS A 136 -12.67 5.07 -9.07
C HIS A 136 -12.07 3.66 -8.93
N PHE A 137 -11.06 3.50 -8.07
CA PHE A 137 -10.46 2.21 -7.77
C PHE A 137 -11.50 1.19 -7.30
N SER A 138 -12.46 1.59 -6.47
CA SER A 138 -13.52 0.69 -5.95
C SER A 138 -14.47 0.12 -7.01
N LYS A 139 -14.45 0.64 -8.25
CA LYS A 139 -15.26 0.16 -9.39
C LYS A 139 -14.57 -0.96 -10.18
N TYR A 140 -13.28 -1.23 -9.92
CA TYR A 140 -12.60 -2.35 -10.55
C TYR A 140 -12.99 -3.66 -9.83
N GLU A 141 -13.64 -4.55 -10.56
CA GLU A 141 -14.11 -5.87 -10.08
C GLU A 141 -13.09 -6.98 -10.35
N GLU A 142 -11.81 -6.66 -10.32
CA GLU A 142 -10.76 -7.61 -10.63
C GLU A 142 -10.60 -8.68 -9.54
N THR A 143 -10.65 -9.94 -9.96
CA THR A 143 -10.44 -11.08 -9.05
C THR A 143 -8.96 -11.33 -8.74
N ASN A 144 -8.06 -10.92 -9.64
CA ASN A 144 -6.62 -11.02 -9.47
C ASN A 144 -6.04 -9.63 -9.19
N LEU A 145 -6.14 -9.20 -7.92
CA LEU A 145 -5.68 -7.88 -7.52
C LEU A 145 -4.15 -7.78 -7.55
N TYR A 146 -3.65 -7.01 -8.52
CA TYR A 146 -2.29 -6.52 -8.56
C TYR A 146 -2.29 -5.00 -8.42
N LEU A 147 -2.46 -4.53 -7.19
CA LEU A 147 -2.66 -3.10 -6.90
C LEU A 147 -1.58 -2.20 -7.49
N ARG A 148 -0.31 -2.64 -7.47
CA ARG A 148 0.81 -1.87 -8.03
C ARG A 148 0.70 -1.63 -9.53
N GLY A 149 0.10 -2.55 -10.27
CA GLY A 149 -0.17 -2.39 -11.71
C GLY A 149 -1.46 -1.65 -11.99
N MET A 150 -2.46 -1.76 -11.11
CA MET A 150 -3.78 -1.14 -11.31
C MET A 150 -3.77 0.37 -11.01
N MET A 151 -2.99 0.82 -10.01
CA MET A 151 -2.97 2.22 -9.61
C MET A 151 -2.63 3.19 -10.74
N PRO A 152 -1.61 2.94 -11.61
CA PRO A 152 -1.34 3.80 -12.76
C PRO A 152 -2.46 3.81 -13.81
N LEU A 153 -3.30 2.75 -13.87
CA LEU A 153 -4.40 2.64 -14.82
C LEU A 153 -5.60 3.53 -14.46
N ILE A 154 -5.67 4.00 -13.21
CA ILE A 154 -6.73 4.93 -12.77
C ILE A 154 -6.66 6.24 -13.56
N GLY A 155 -5.47 6.64 -14.04
CA GLY A 155 -5.30 7.76 -14.99
C GLY A 155 -5.38 9.14 -14.36
N TYR A 156 -5.32 9.26 -13.04
CA TYR A 156 -5.25 10.54 -12.32
C TYR A 156 -3.81 11.08 -12.20
N GLU A 157 -3.70 12.36 -11.82
CA GLU A 157 -2.40 13.00 -11.58
C GLU A 157 -1.66 12.33 -10.43
N THR A 158 -0.42 11.96 -10.68
CA THR A 158 0.42 11.25 -9.71
C THR A 158 1.73 11.97 -9.42
N ASP A 159 2.29 11.73 -8.23
CA ASP A 159 3.64 12.15 -7.87
C ASP A 159 4.27 11.14 -6.90
N CYS A 160 5.52 11.39 -6.52
CA CYS A 160 6.30 10.52 -5.62
C CYS A 160 6.92 11.34 -4.50
N VAL A 161 6.96 10.75 -3.30
CA VAL A 161 7.82 11.19 -2.20
C VAL A 161 8.83 10.10 -1.90
N TYR A 162 10.05 10.49 -1.53
CA TYR A 162 11.16 9.56 -1.36
C TYR A 162 11.56 9.48 0.10
N TYR A 163 11.74 8.24 0.61
CA TYR A 163 12.13 8.01 1.99
C TYR A 163 13.12 6.86 2.15
N GLU A 164 13.84 6.86 3.27
CA GLU A 164 14.71 5.75 3.66
C GLU A 164 13.93 4.71 4.45
N ARG A 165 14.06 3.44 4.06
CA ARG A 165 13.41 2.34 4.75
C ARG A 165 14.12 2.04 6.07
N LYS A 166 13.36 2.00 7.18
CA LYS A 166 13.86 1.58 8.49
C LYS A 166 14.02 0.06 8.56
N GLU A 167 14.88 -0.42 9.44
CA GLU A 167 14.97 -1.85 9.73
C GLU A 167 13.66 -2.34 10.37
N ARG A 168 13.27 -3.58 10.05
CA ARG A 168 12.04 -4.15 10.61
C ARG A 168 12.16 -4.30 12.12
N VAL A 169 11.21 -3.73 12.85
CA VAL A 169 11.17 -3.80 14.33
C VAL A 169 10.66 -5.15 14.80
N ALA A 170 9.76 -5.82 14.07
CA ALA A 170 9.18 -7.11 14.43
C ALA A 170 8.69 -7.90 13.20
N GLY A 171 8.64 -9.24 13.32
CA GLY A 171 8.11 -10.15 12.33
C GLY A 171 9.14 -10.71 11.35
N GLU A 172 8.82 -11.85 10.73
CA GLU A 172 9.63 -12.50 9.71
C GLU A 172 9.11 -12.20 8.30
N SER A 173 10.02 -12.21 7.31
CA SER A 173 9.62 -12.04 5.90
C SER A 173 8.81 -13.26 5.43
N LYS A 174 7.51 -13.07 5.18
CA LYS A 174 6.58 -14.13 4.75
C LYS A 174 6.48 -14.29 3.23
N TYR A 175 7.42 -13.71 2.45
CA TYR A 175 7.41 -13.81 0.98
C TYR A 175 8.47 -14.78 0.45
N PRO A 176 8.20 -16.10 0.44
CA PRO A 176 9.05 -17.08 -0.26
C PRO A 176 8.96 -16.85 -1.78
N LEU A 177 10.03 -17.24 -2.49
CA LEU A 177 10.19 -17.07 -3.95
C LEU A 177 8.94 -17.52 -4.75
N LYS A 178 8.27 -18.60 -4.29
CA LYS A 178 7.02 -19.09 -4.90
C LYS A 178 5.88 -18.08 -4.90
N LYS A 179 5.74 -17.28 -3.82
CA LYS A 179 4.71 -16.22 -3.75
C LYS A 179 5.06 -15.03 -4.65
N MET A 180 6.34 -14.71 -4.81
CA MET A 180 6.80 -13.67 -5.74
C MET A 180 6.51 -14.05 -7.19
N LEU A 181 6.75 -15.32 -7.57
CA LEU A 181 6.45 -15.83 -8.91
C LEU A 181 4.93 -15.87 -9.17
N ALA A 182 4.13 -16.28 -8.19
CA ALA A 182 2.67 -16.26 -8.30
C ALA A 182 2.13 -14.84 -8.47
N LEU A 183 2.69 -13.85 -7.75
CA LEU A 183 2.31 -12.45 -7.89
C LEU A 183 2.65 -11.91 -9.29
N ALA A 184 3.81 -12.26 -9.83
CA ALA A 184 4.20 -11.91 -11.19
C ALA A 184 3.26 -12.55 -12.24
N TRP A 185 2.87 -13.81 -12.04
CA TRP A 185 1.94 -14.51 -12.91
C TRP A 185 0.54 -13.91 -12.90
N ASN A 186 0.05 -13.50 -11.73
CA ASN A 186 -1.26 -12.85 -11.58
C ASN A 186 -1.28 -11.41 -12.15
N GLY A 187 -0.11 -10.79 -12.34
CA GLY A 187 0.02 -9.47 -12.95
C GLY A 187 0.11 -9.49 -14.49
N ILE A 188 0.22 -10.68 -15.08
CA ILE A 188 0.24 -10.90 -16.53
C ILE A 188 -1.15 -11.31 -17.01
#